data_6eb0feaa3ff7262c00f73370f64db233
#
_entry.id   6eb0feaa3ff7262c00f73370f64db233
#
_cell.length_a   1.000
_cell.length_b   1.000
_cell.length_c   1.000
_cell.angle_alpha   90.00
_cell.angle_beta   90.00
_cell.angle_gamma   90.00
#
_symmetry.space_group_name_H-M   'P 1'
#
loop_
_entity.id
_entity.type
_entity.pdbx_description
1 polymer ?
#
loop_
_entity_poly.entity_id
_entity_poly.type
_entity_poly.pdbx_seq_one_letter_code
_entity_poly.pdbx_strand_id
1 'polypeptide(L)'
;MMTAPPADSTGPEHPAITVMIVDDQRAARMGLALMVNRADDLDVIAQAANGQDALDQLAALTANGRTLPDVVLMDVRMPVLNGIDATARIAQLYPAIRTLVMTTYDQDDYAFGALSAGASGFLLKDTRTAQLHQALRAVDSGDAILTPRITRKLLNRHMLRPIATPQQRAARQQLGVLSPREREVAELVAQGLTNAEIAQRLTIAADSVKKNVTRILGKLNLRDRVQLVILLRDAQP
;
A
#
# COMPACT_ATOMS: atom_id res chain seq x y z
N MET A 1 54.66 24.22 32.52
CA MET A 1 53.96 24.37 31.24
C MET A 1 53.32 23.02 30.92
N MET A 2 52.05 22.84 31.44
CA MET A 2 51.30 21.56 31.28
C MET A 2 50.39 21.69 30.06
N THR A 3 50.69 20.90 29.04
CA THR A 3 49.81 20.75 27.88
C THR A 3 48.63 19.85 28.22
N ALA A 4 47.42 20.44 28.10
CA ALA A 4 46.17 19.67 28.21
C ALA A 4 46.06 18.68 27.06
N PRO A 5 45.49 17.44 27.28
CA PRO A 5 45.20 16.49 26.22
C PRO A 5 44.06 16.98 25.35
N PRO A 6 43.99 16.61 24.06
CA PRO A 6 42.89 16.96 23.17
C PRO A 6 41.62 16.29 23.65
N ALA A 7 40.54 17.04 23.64
CA ALA A 7 39.20 16.55 23.96
C ALA A 7 38.76 15.51 22.92
N ASP A 8 38.55 14.29 23.41
CA ASP A 8 37.96 13.19 22.66
C ASP A 8 36.47 13.53 22.39
N SER A 9 36.16 13.93 21.15
CA SER A 9 34.81 14.22 20.70
C SER A 9 34.16 12.97 20.10
N THR A 10 34.07 11.91 20.89
CA THR A 10 33.17 10.78 20.59
C THR A 10 31.81 11.09 21.19
N GLY A 11 30.97 11.80 20.41
CA GLY A 11 29.51 11.75 20.59
C GLY A 11 29.02 10.30 20.33
N PRO A 12 27.83 9.92 20.82
CA PRO A 12 27.31 8.58 20.56
C PRO A 12 27.19 8.37 19.05
N GLU A 13 28.04 7.49 18.50
CA GLU A 13 27.93 7.03 17.11
C GLU A 13 26.60 6.26 16.99
N HIS A 14 25.58 6.92 16.47
CA HIS A 14 24.45 6.18 15.92
C HIS A 14 24.98 5.34 14.77
N PRO A 15 24.69 4.03 14.72
CA PRO A 15 25.10 3.22 13.58
C PRO A 15 24.54 3.83 12.29
N ALA A 16 25.32 3.85 11.23
CA ALA A 16 24.88 4.37 9.94
C ALA A 16 23.62 3.63 9.46
N ILE A 17 22.65 4.37 8.94
CA ILE A 17 21.44 3.79 8.33
C ILE A 17 21.84 3.05 7.05
N THR A 18 21.56 1.77 7.01
CA THR A 18 21.93 0.91 5.89
C THR A 18 20.85 0.90 4.81
N VAL A 19 21.26 1.08 3.56
CA VAL A 19 20.36 1.28 2.42
C VAL A 19 20.60 0.22 1.35
N MET A 20 19.53 -0.35 0.82
CA MET A 20 19.52 -1.12 -0.42
C MET A 20 18.90 -0.30 -1.54
N ILE A 21 19.52 -0.27 -2.73
CA ILE A 21 18.99 0.44 -3.89
C ILE A 21 18.50 -0.57 -4.93
N VAL A 22 17.24 -0.42 -5.37
CA VAL A 22 16.60 -1.29 -6.36
C VAL A 22 16.06 -0.46 -7.52
N ASP A 23 16.68 -0.60 -8.70
CA ASP A 23 16.34 0.13 -9.92
C ASP A 23 16.86 -0.69 -11.12
N ASP A 24 16.15 -0.78 -12.23
CA ASP A 24 16.59 -1.55 -13.40
C ASP A 24 17.73 -0.85 -14.17
N GLN A 25 17.84 0.46 -14.03
CA GLN A 25 18.85 1.28 -14.70
C GLN A 25 20.15 1.36 -13.88
N ARG A 26 21.22 0.75 -14.37
CA ARG A 26 22.52 0.77 -13.68
C ARG A 26 23.03 2.20 -13.38
N ALA A 27 22.84 3.13 -14.32
CA ALA A 27 23.26 4.52 -14.12
C ALA A 27 22.48 5.20 -12.98
N ALA A 28 21.17 4.94 -12.85
CA ALA A 28 20.36 5.45 -11.75
C ALA A 28 20.84 4.88 -10.41
N ARG A 29 21.07 3.56 -10.31
CA ARG A 29 21.61 2.93 -9.09
C ARG A 29 22.94 3.55 -8.66
N MET A 30 23.87 3.73 -9.62
CA MET A 30 25.18 4.36 -9.34
C MET A 30 25.01 5.81 -8.87
N GLY A 31 24.13 6.59 -9.50
CA GLY A 31 23.85 7.97 -9.12
C GLY A 31 23.27 8.07 -7.72
N LEU A 32 22.27 7.22 -7.41
CA LEU A 32 21.67 7.16 -6.09
C LEU A 32 22.68 6.73 -5.01
N ALA A 33 23.53 5.74 -5.30
CA ALA A 33 24.57 5.30 -4.36
C ALA A 33 25.54 6.45 -4.04
N LEU A 34 25.98 7.20 -5.06
CA LEU A 34 26.81 8.38 -4.85
C LEU A 34 26.09 9.46 -4.04
N MET A 35 24.78 9.65 -4.23
CA MET A 35 24.01 10.60 -3.45
C MET A 35 23.89 10.15 -1.99
N VAL A 36 23.52 8.90 -1.74
CA VAL A 36 23.37 8.34 -0.38
C VAL A 36 24.67 8.42 0.39
N ASN A 37 25.77 7.91 -0.18
CA ASN A 37 27.08 7.83 0.49
C ASN A 37 27.80 9.20 0.65
N ARG A 38 27.15 10.32 0.31
CA ARG A 38 27.68 11.66 0.65
C ARG A 38 27.48 12.05 2.11
N ALA A 39 26.64 11.35 2.83
CA ALA A 39 26.42 11.56 4.25
C ALA A 39 27.09 10.44 5.04
N ASP A 40 27.80 10.80 6.10
CA ASP A 40 28.58 9.85 6.91
C ASP A 40 27.70 8.88 7.73
N ASP A 41 26.43 9.20 7.91
CA ASP A 41 25.42 8.43 8.63
C ASP A 41 24.54 7.56 7.72
N LEU A 42 24.82 7.46 6.42
CA LEU A 42 24.10 6.64 5.45
C LEU A 42 25.08 5.74 4.68
N ASP A 43 24.75 4.45 4.52
CA ASP A 43 25.61 3.51 3.80
C ASP A 43 24.81 2.60 2.86
N VAL A 44 25.26 2.48 1.60
CA VAL A 44 24.64 1.59 0.61
C VAL A 44 25.27 0.21 0.70
N ILE A 45 24.61 -0.73 1.34
CA ILE A 45 25.12 -2.09 1.56
C ILE A 45 24.75 -3.09 0.46
N ALA A 46 23.75 -2.79 -0.38
CA ALA A 46 23.29 -3.67 -1.46
C ALA A 46 22.66 -2.91 -2.63
N GLN A 47 22.72 -3.51 -3.82
CA GLN A 47 22.08 -2.99 -5.02
C GLN A 47 21.44 -4.14 -5.80
N ALA A 48 20.19 -3.97 -6.28
CA ALA A 48 19.48 -4.95 -7.08
C ALA A 48 18.95 -4.33 -8.38
N ALA A 49 18.81 -5.15 -9.44
CA ALA A 49 18.39 -4.70 -10.75
C ALA A 49 16.85 -4.81 -10.97
N ASN A 50 16.12 -5.46 -10.07
CA ASN A 50 14.67 -5.59 -10.09
C ASN A 50 14.16 -6.10 -8.74
N GLY A 51 12.83 -6.17 -8.57
CA GLY A 51 12.24 -6.61 -7.30
C GLY A 51 12.55 -8.06 -6.91
N GLN A 52 12.70 -8.97 -7.88
CA GLN A 52 13.04 -10.36 -7.58
C GLN A 52 14.49 -10.48 -7.11
N ASP A 53 15.43 -9.82 -7.79
CA ASP A 53 16.84 -9.75 -7.39
C ASP A 53 16.97 -9.16 -5.97
N ALA A 54 16.18 -8.13 -5.62
CA ALA A 54 16.16 -7.60 -4.26
C ALA A 54 15.73 -8.65 -3.23
N LEU A 55 14.64 -9.39 -3.48
CA LEU A 55 14.17 -10.44 -2.59
C LEU A 55 15.19 -11.58 -2.43
N ASP A 56 15.83 -11.99 -3.52
CA ASP A 56 16.84 -13.05 -3.50
C ASP A 56 18.08 -12.61 -2.69
N GLN A 57 18.52 -11.35 -2.81
CA GLN A 57 19.61 -10.80 -2.02
C GLN A 57 19.24 -10.70 -0.54
N LEU A 58 18.02 -10.24 -0.19
CA LEU A 58 17.55 -10.19 1.19
C LEU A 58 17.50 -11.60 1.82
N ALA A 59 17.03 -12.58 1.07
CA ALA A 59 17.03 -13.98 1.53
C ALA A 59 18.46 -14.51 1.76
N ALA A 60 19.39 -14.18 0.86
CA ALA A 60 20.81 -14.57 1.01
C ALA A 60 21.48 -13.88 2.21
N LEU A 61 21.21 -12.59 2.45
CA LEU A 61 21.69 -11.88 3.64
C LEU A 61 21.20 -12.54 4.91
N THR A 62 19.90 -12.86 4.98
CA THR A 62 19.28 -13.54 6.12
C THR A 62 19.90 -14.92 6.36
N ALA A 63 20.04 -15.73 5.31
CA ALA A 63 20.59 -17.09 5.41
C ALA A 63 22.05 -17.09 5.89
N ASN A 64 22.82 -16.04 5.56
CA ASN A 64 24.21 -15.91 5.96
C ASN A 64 24.42 -15.13 7.28
N GLY A 65 23.33 -14.78 8.00
CA GLY A 65 23.40 -14.01 9.24
C GLY A 65 24.01 -12.61 9.07
N ARG A 66 23.93 -12.02 7.86
CA ARG A 66 24.43 -10.68 7.58
C ARG A 66 23.35 -9.63 7.88
N THR A 67 23.78 -8.40 8.11
CA THR A 67 22.91 -7.26 8.35
C THR A 67 21.98 -7.02 7.17
N LEU A 68 20.67 -6.92 7.45
CA LEU A 68 19.67 -6.50 6.49
C LEU A 68 19.68 -4.97 6.36
N PRO A 69 19.28 -4.39 5.21
CA PRO A 69 19.14 -2.96 5.08
C PRO A 69 17.99 -2.44 5.98
N ASP A 70 18.20 -1.27 6.57
CA ASP A 70 17.15 -0.55 7.31
C ASP A 70 16.10 0.01 6.33
N VAL A 71 16.60 0.55 5.20
CA VAL A 71 15.74 1.17 4.18
C VAL A 71 16.04 0.60 2.79
N VAL A 72 15.00 0.31 2.03
CA VAL A 72 15.07 -0.03 0.60
C VAL A 72 14.56 1.15 -0.23
N LEU A 73 15.45 1.71 -1.07
CA LEU A 73 15.06 2.64 -2.14
C LEU A 73 14.57 1.81 -3.34
N MET A 74 13.30 1.90 -3.67
CA MET A 74 12.64 1.03 -4.63
C MET A 74 12.09 1.80 -5.83
N ASP A 75 12.59 1.52 -7.04
CA ASP A 75 11.93 1.99 -8.25
C ASP A 75 10.60 1.26 -8.49
N VAL A 76 9.64 1.96 -9.08
CA VAL A 76 8.32 1.39 -9.37
C VAL A 76 8.35 0.48 -10.58
N ARG A 77 8.97 0.94 -11.67
CA ARG A 77 8.89 0.26 -12.96
C ARG A 77 10.15 -0.53 -13.28
N MET A 78 10.10 -1.80 -13.03
CA MET A 78 11.20 -2.72 -13.32
C MET A 78 10.68 -4.00 -13.98
N PRO A 79 11.51 -4.66 -14.81
CA PRO A 79 11.18 -5.98 -15.37
C PRO A 79 11.16 -7.06 -14.28
N VAL A 80 10.64 -8.24 -14.60
CA VAL A 80 10.57 -9.46 -13.79
C VAL A 80 9.60 -9.30 -12.61
N LEU A 81 9.92 -8.46 -11.62
CA LEU A 81 9.05 -8.09 -10.50
C LEU A 81 9.12 -6.57 -10.31
N ASN A 82 7.97 -5.90 -10.47
CA ASN A 82 7.86 -4.45 -10.29
C ASN A 82 8.01 -4.05 -8.81
N GLY A 83 8.26 -2.76 -8.58
CA GLY A 83 8.56 -2.27 -7.23
C GLY A 83 7.36 -2.31 -6.28
N ILE A 84 6.12 -2.24 -6.77
CA ILE A 84 4.92 -2.32 -5.91
C ILE A 84 4.76 -3.73 -5.35
N ASP A 85 4.84 -4.74 -6.21
CA ASP A 85 4.74 -6.14 -5.80
C ASP A 85 5.94 -6.56 -4.92
N ALA A 86 7.16 -6.05 -5.24
CA ALA A 86 8.33 -6.25 -4.40
C ALA A 86 8.15 -5.63 -3.01
N THR A 87 7.63 -4.39 -2.93
CA THR A 87 7.33 -3.71 -1.66
C THR A 87 6.36 -4.52 -0.82
N ALA A 88 5.27 -5.05 -1.41
CA ALA A 88 4.32 -5.89 -0.69
C ALA A 88 4.96 -7.14 -0.08
N ARG A 89 5.84 -7.81 -0.85
CA ARG A 89 6.55 -9.01 -0.36
C ARG A 89 7.58 -8.66 0.71
N ILE A 90 8.32 -7.55 0.55
CA ILE A 90 9.27 -7.08 1.57
C ILE A 90 8.54 -6.76 2.86
N ALA A 91 7.43 -6.00 2.82
CA ALA A 91 6.64 -5.66 4.00
C ALA A 91 6.11 -6.91 4.74
N GLN A 92 5.79 -7.98 4.00
CA GLN A 92 5.31 -9.24 4.57
C GLN A 92 6.45 -10.09 5.17
N LEU A 93 7.58 -10.23 4.45
CA LEU A 93 8.67 -11.14 4.81
C LEU A 93 9.69 -10.50 5.76
N TYR A 94 9.87 -9.18 5.66
CA TYR A 94 10.86 -8.39 6.37
C TYR A 94 10.24 -7.13 6.98
N PRO A 95 9.33 -7.24 7.96
CA PRO A 95 8.56 -6.10 8.49
C PRO A 95 9.42 -5.01 9.16
N ALA A 96 10.65 -5.30 9.50
CA ALA A 96 11.60 -4.33 10.03
C ALA A 96 12.18 -3.41 8.93
N ILE A 97 12.22 -3.87 7.67
CA ILE A 97 12.76 -3.09 6.55
C ILE A 97 11.72 -2.05 6.12
N ARG A 98 12.14 -0.80 6.01
CA ARG A 98 11.31 0.29 5.48
C ARG A 98 11.52 0.43 3.98
N THR A 99 10.45 0.61 3.21
CA THR A 99 10.57 0.83 1.77
C THR A 99 10.20 2.26 1.42
N LEU A 100 11.16 3.00 0.83
CA LEU A 100 10.95 4.33 0.24
C LEU A 100 10.87 4.17 -1.28
N VAL A 101 9.69 4.37 -1.83
CA VAL A 101 9.45 4.18 -3.27
C VAL A 101 9.84 5.43 -4.04
N MET A 102 10.54 5.26 -5.16
CA MET A 102 10.96 6.33 -6.07
C MET A 102 10.30 6.19 -7.43
N THR A 103 9.88 7.32 -8.02
CA THR A 103 9.28 7.34 -9.35
C THR A 103 9.58 8.63 -10.12
N THR A 104 9.31 8.63 -11.41
CA THR A 104 9.27 9.84 -12.25
C THR A 104 7.93 10.55 -12.17
N TYR A 105 7.87 11.83 -12.60
CA TYR A 105 6.78 12.81 -12.37
C TYR A 105 5.34 12.40 -12.76
N ASP A 106 5.15 11.45 -13.68
CA ASP A 106 3.84 11.19 -14.32
C ASP A 106 2.99 10.08 -13.70
N GLN A 107 3.28 9.62 -12.48
CA GLN A 107 2.74 8.35 -11.99
C GLN A 107 2.13 8.40 -10.59
N ASP A 108 1.29 9.41 -10.32
CA ASP A 108 0.57 9.52 -9.04
C ASP A 108 -0.25 8.26 -8.67
N ASP A 109 -0.77 7.51 -9.66
CA ASP A 109 -1.54 6.31 -9.39
C ASP A 109 -0.69 5.17 -8.79
N TYR A 110 0.60 5.13 -9.10
CA TYR A 110 1.52 4.16 -8.50
C TYR A 110 1.87 4.49 -7.05
N ALA A 111 1.83 5.78 -6.65
CA ALA A 111 2.06 6.16 -5.26
C ALA A 111 1.03 5.52 -4.32
N PHE A 112 -0.24 5.48 -4.74
CA PHE A 112 -1.29 4.82 -3.95
C PHE A 112 -1.11 3.31 -3.89
N GLY A 113 -0.73 2.69 -5.00
CA GLY A 113 -0.40 1.27 -5.05
C GLY A 113 0.75 0.93 -4.10
N ALA A 114 1.82 1.72 -4.12
CA ALA A 114 2.99 1.53 -3.26
C ALA A 114 2.65 1.69 -1.76
N LEU A 115 1.91 2.73 -1.38
CA LEU A 115 1.49 2.94 0.01
C LEU A 115 0.56 1.82 0.49
N SER A 116 -0.36 1.36 -0.36
CA SER A 116 -1.24 0.22 -0.04
C SER A 116 -0.46 -1.10 0.05
N ALA A 117 0.67 -1.21 -0.63
CA ALA A 117 1.59 -2.34 -0.55
C ALA A 117 2.51 -2.30 0.68
N GLY A 118 2.46 -1.24 1.49
CA GLY A 118 3.24 -1.09 2.72
C GLY A 118 4.49 -0.22 2.59
N ALA A 119 4.60 0.61 1.53
CA ALA A 119 5.69 1.59 1.44
C ALA A 119 5.60 2.60 2.59
N SER A 120 6.73 2.90 3.22
CA SER A 120 6.87 3.90 4.29
C SER A 120 6.94 5.32 3.76
N GLY A 121 7.17 5.51 2.46
CA GLY A 121 7.23 6.82 1.85
C GLY A 121 7.33 6.77 0.33
N PHE A 122 7.25 7.96 -0.26
CA PHE A 122 7.27 8.14 -1.70
C PHE A 122 8.07 9.38 -2.07
N LEU A 123 9.02 9.25 -3.00
CA LEU A 123 9.89 10.32 -3.43
C LEU A 123 9.98 10.39 -4.95
N LEU A 124 10.25 11.56 -5.50
CA LEU A 124 10.49 11.72 -6.94
C LEU A 124 11.96 11.45 -7.27
N LYS A 125 12.25 10.86 -8.43
CA LYS A 125 13.64 10.58 -8.87
C LYS A 125 14.48 11.83 -9.14
N ASP A 126 13.85 12.98 -9.35
CA ASP A 126 14.51 14.28 -9.51
C ASP A 126 14.82 15.00 -8.18
N THR A 127 14.64 14.31 -7.07
CA THR A 127 14.90 14.80 -5.73
C THR A 127 16.37 15.15 -5.54
N ARG A 128 16.63 16.30 -4.84
CA ARG A 128 17.97 16.73 -4.49
C ARG A 128 18.57 15.85 -3.37
N THR A 129 19.90 15.72 -3.36
CA THR A 129 20.64 14.92 -2.36
C THR A 129 20.21 15.21 -0.91
N ALA A 130 20.08 16.49 -0.53
CA ALA A 130 19.67 16.85 0.83
C ALA A 130 18.25 16.35 1.20
N GLN A 131 17.32 16.36 0.24
CA GLN A 131 15.96 15.85 0.44
C GLN A 131 15.95 14.32 0.52
N LEU A 132 16.77 13.63 -0.28
CA LEU A 132 16.95 12.18 -0.20
C LEU A 132 17.47 11.77 1.19
N HIS A 133 18.50 12.43 1.70
CA HIS A 133 19.05 12.16 3.04
C HIS A 133 18.00 12.39 4.14
N GLN A 134 17.26 13.51 4.06
CA GLN A 134 16.17 13.79 5.02
C GLN A 134 15.09 12.72 4.97
N ALA A 135 14.73 12.26 3.76
CA ALA A 135 13.72 11.22 3.59
C ALA A 135 14.17 9.87 4.16
N LEU A 136 15.42 9.47 3.93
CA LEU A 136 15.98 8.23 4.48
C LEU A 136 15.96 8.24 6.01
N ARG A 137 16.42 9.31 6.65
CA ARG A 137 16.40 9.45 8.12
C ARG A 137 14.98 9.45 8.69
N ALA A 138 14.06 10.16 8.05
CA ALA A 138 12.67 10.20 8.49
C ALA A 138 11.99 8.83 8.39
N VAL A 139 12.20 8.11 7.27
CA VAL A 139 11.64 6.77 7.07
C VAL A 139 12.23 5.77 8.08
N ASP A 140 13.53 5.84 8.34
CA ASP A 140 14.20 5.02 9.35
C ASP A 140 13.61 5.28 10.75
N SER A 141 13.37 6.55 11.10
CA SER A 141 12.73 6.95 12.36
C SER A 141 11.25 6.56 12.46
N GLY A 142 10.66 5.99 11.38
CA GLY A 142 9.26 5.57 11.34
C GLY A 142 8.28 6.64 10.86
N ASP A 143 8.77 7.80 10.42
CA ASP A 143 7.95 8.84 9.82
C ASP A 143 7.59 8.49 8.36
N ALA A 144 6.42 8.94 7.91
CA ALA A 144 6.00 8.77 6.52
C ALA A 144 6.41 10.01 5.68
N ILE A 145 7.10 9.76 4.57
CA ILE A 145 7.46 10.82 3.62
C ILE A 145 6.52 10.82 2.43
N LEU A 146 5.77 11.89 2.29
CA LEU A 146 4.84 12.10 1.18
C LEU A 146 5.02 13.51 0.61
N THR A 147 4.96 13.63 -0.72
CA THR A 147 4.92 14.96 -1.34
C THR A 147 3.56 15.65 -1.04
N PRO A 148 3.50 16.99 -0.95
CA PRO A 148 2.24 17.70 -0.71
C PRO A 148 1.13 17.38 -1.74
N ARG A 149 1.51 17.02 -2.97
CA ARG A 149 0.60 16.59 -4.03
C ARG A 149 -0.04 15.25 -3.70
N ILE A 150 0.76 14.26 -3.30
CA ILE A 150 0.29 12.91 -2.89
C ILE A 150 -0.54 13.02 -1.61
N THR A 151 -0.11 13.80 -0.64
CA THR A 151 -0.88 14.05 0.59
C THR A 151 -2.26 14.62 0.28
N ARG A 152 -2.37 15.63 -0.60
CA ARG A 152 -3.67 16.17 -1.02
C ARG A 152 -4.55 15.14 -1.72
N LYS A 153 -3.99 14.30 -2.59
CA LYS A 153 -4.75 13.23 -3.26
C LYS A 153 -5.20 12.14 -2.29
N LEU A 154 -4.36 11.77 -1.31
CA LEU A 154 -4.74 10.85 -0.23
C LEU A 154 -5.91 11.41 0.56
N LEU A 155 -5.83 12.66 0.99
CA LEU A 155 -6.92 13.34 1.70
C LEU A 155 -8.19 13.36 0.84
N ASN A 156 -8.10 13.73 -0.43
CA ASN A 156 -9.25 13.75 -1.33
C ASN A 156 -9.85 12.35 -1.56
N ARG A 157 -9.04 11.31 -1.70
CA ARG A 157 -9.51 9.92 -1.83
C ARG A 157 -10.16 9.39 -0.54
N HIS A 158 -9.66 9.80 0.62
CA HIS A 158 -10.24 9.46 1.92
C HIS A 158 -11.45 10.34 2.25
N MET A 159 -11.47 11.61 1.81
CA MET A 159 -12.62 12.50 1.94
C MET A 159 -13.77 12.12 0.98
N LEU A 160 -13.45 11.46 -0.15
CA LEU A 160 -14.44 10.89 -1.08
C LEU A 160 -14.92 9.49 -0.68
N ARG A 161 -14.30 8.84 0.31
CA ARG A 161 -14.94 7.78 1.07
C ARG A 161 -15.48 8.42 2.36
N PRO A 162 -16.78 8.70 2.44
CA PRO A 162 -17.38 9.09 3.71
C PRO A 162 -17.00 7.99 4.71
N ILE A 163 -16.50 8.39 5.88
CA ILE A 163 -16.36 7.44 7.00
C ILE A 163 -17.73 6.81 7.14
N ALA A 164 -17.84 5.52 6.81
CA ALA A 164 -19.12 4.84 6.81
C ALA A 164 -19.81 5.13 8.14
N THR A 165 -20.96 5.77 8.09
CA THR A 165 -21.73 6.10 9.30
C THR A 165 -21.97 4.81 10.09
N PRO A 166 -22.22 4.87 11.39
CA PRO A 166 -22.59 3.69 12.17
C PRO A 166 -23.72 2.91 11.49
N GLN A 167 -24.68 3.60 10.87
CA GLN A 167 -25.78 3.03 10.12
C GLN A 167 -25.32 2.29 8.86
N GLN A 168 -24.40 2.88 8.08
CA GLN A 168 -23.81 2.23 6.90
C GLN A 168 -23.00 0.99 7.28
N ARG A 169 -22.24 1.04 8.38
CA ARG A 169 -21.49 -0.12 8.89
C ARG A 169 -22.43 -1.26 9.30
N ALA A 170 -23.50 -0.94 10.04
CA ALA A 170 -24.52 -1.91 10.43
C ALA A 170 -25.21 -2.54 9.21
N ALA A 171 -25.58 -1.72 8.21
CA ALA A 171 -26.19 -2.21 6.96
C ALA A 171 -25.24 -3.16 6.18
N ARG A 172 -23.95 -2.81 6.06
CA ARG A 172 -22.95 -3.68 5.41
C ARG A 172 -22.74 -4.99 6.16
N GLN A 173 -22.70 -4.94 7.48
CA GLN A 173 -22.59 -6.13 8.33
C GLN A 173 -23.81 -7.05 8.18
N GLN A 174 -25.01 -6.47 8.18
CA GLN A 174 -26.25 -7.20 7.97
C GLN A 174 -26.29 -7.88 6.59
N LEU A 175 -25.84 -7.19 5.52
CA LEU A 175 -25.72 -7.77 4.18
C LEU A 175 -24.62 -8.84 4.06
N GLY A 176 -23.71 -8.91 5.01
CA GLY A 176 -22.61 -9.89 5.03
C GLY A 176 -23.04 -11.35 5.15
N VAL A 177 -24.27 -11.61 5.61
CA VAL A 177 -24.83 -12.98 5.72
C VAL A 177 -25.33 -13.57 4.40
N LEU A 178 -25.41 -12.75 3.34
CA LEU A 178 -25.82 -13.18 2.02
C LEU A 178 -24.71 -13.91 1.28
N SER A 179 -25.04 -15.04 0.66
CA SER A 179 -24.14 -15.70 -0.29
C SER A 179 -23.91 -14.81 -1.54
N PRO A 180 -22.83 -15.04 -2.33
CA PRO A 180 -22.58 -14.26 -3.55
C PRO A 180 -23.79 -14.23 -4.50
N ARG A 181 -24.49 -15.34 -4.66
CA ARG A 181 -25.68 -15.43 -5.53
C ARG A 181 -26.89 -14.68 -4.97
N GLU A 182 -27.10 -14.72 -3.66
CA GLU A 182 -28.14 -13.94 -3.00
C GLU A 182 -27.85 -12.44 -3.07
N ARG A 183 -26.60 -12.04 -2.95
CA ARG A 183 -26.18 -10.65 -3.10
C ARG A 183 -26.44 -10.13 -4.52
N GLU A 184 -26.11 -10.91 -5.54
CA GLU A 184 -26.39 -10.57 -6.94
C GLU A 184 -27.90 -10.36 -7.18
N VAL A 185 -28.75 -11.24 -6.68
CA VAL A 185 -30.21 -11.05 -6.75
C VAL A 185 -30.65 -9.80 -5.99
N ALA A 186 -30.13 -9.57 -4.79
CA ALA A 186 -30.48 -8.40 -3.98
C ALA A 186 -30.10 -7.08 -4.68
N GLU A 187 -28.93 -7.02 -5.31
CA GLU A 187 -28.47 -5.85 -6.08
C GLU A 187 -29.38 -5.54 -7.28
N LEU A 188 -29.85 -6.57 -7.99
CA LEU A 188 -30.81 -6.41 -9.09
C LEU A 188 -32.18 -5.95 -8.58
N VAL A 189 -32.59 -6.41 -7.39
CA VAL A 189 -33.78 -5.90 -6.71
C VAL A 189 -33.64 -4.42 -6.37
N ALA A 190 -32.46 -3.98 -5.91
CA ALA A 190 -32.19 -2.58 -5.59
C ALA A 190 -32.17 -1.67 -6.83
N GLN A 191 -31.88 -2.22 -8.01
CA GLN A 191 -32.01 -1.54 -9.29
C GLN A 191 -33.45 -1.40 -9.78
N GLY A 192 -34.41 -1.92 -9.04
CA GLY A 192 -35.84 -1.83 -9.37
C GLY A 192 -36.37 -2.91 -10.32
N LEU A 193 -35.55 -3.91 -10.70
CA LEU A 193 -35.94 -4.96 -11.65
C LEU A 193 -37.05 -5.85 -11.04
N THR A 194 -38.03 -6.22 -11.84
CA THR A 194 -39.03 -7.23 -11.50
C THR A 194 -38.44 -8.64 -11.44
N ASN A 195 -39.13 -9.59 -10.83
CA ASN A 195 -38.66 -10.97 -10.79
C ASN A 195 -38.49 -11.58 -12.19
N ALA A 196 -39.33 -11.17 -13.16
CA ALA A 196 -39.21 -11.62 -14.55
C ALA A 196 -37.92 -11.07 -15.24
N GLU A 197 -37.63 -9.79 -15.04
CA GLU A 197 -36.39 -9.16 -15.57
C GLU A 197 -35.14 -9.73 -14.92
N ILE A 198 -35.15 -9.99 -13.60
CA ILE A 198 -34.06 -10.66 -12.89
C ILE A 198 -33.88 -12.07 -13.42
N ALA A 199 -34.96 -12.81 -13.65
CA ALA A 199 -34.93 -14.15 -14.21
C ALA A 199 -34.27 -14.18 -15.59
N GLN A 200 -34.63 -13.26 -16.46
CA GLN A 200 -34.01 -13.10 -17.78
C GLN A 200 -32.51 -12.77 -17.66
N ARG A 201 -32.15 -11.81 -16.80
CA ARG A 201 -30.76 -11.34 -16.64
C ARG A 201 -29.85 -12.41 -16.06
N LEU A 202 -30.36 -13.24 -15.17
CA LEU A 202 -29.61 -14.33 -14.51
C LEU A 202 -29.75 -15.68 -15.19
N THR A 203 -30.54 -15.76 -16.26
CA THR A 203 -30.85 -17.00 -17.02
C THR A 203 -31.41 -18.10 -16.09
N ILE A 204 -32.39 -17.77 -15.22
CA ILE A 204 -33.05 -18.68 -14.29
C ILE A 204 -34.58 -18.53 -14.38
N ALA A 205 -35.32 -19.47 -13.80
CA ALA A 205 -36.78 -19.39 -13.75
C ALA A 205 -37.27 -18.28 -12.79
N ALA A 206 -38.36 -17.59 -13.15
CA ALA A 206 -38.97 -16.53 -12.31
C ALA A 206 -39.32 -17.00 -10.91
N ASP A 207 -39.80 -18.24 -10.77
CA ASP A 207 -40.10 -18.86 -9.47
C ASP A 207 -38.83 -19.06 -8.62
N SER A 208 -37.69 -19.29 -9.25
CA SER A 208 -36.42 -19.38 -8.54
C SER A 208 -36.01 -18.01 -8.00
N VAL A 209 -36.23 -16.91 -8.74
CA VAL A 209 -36.02 -15.55 -8.25
C VAL A 209 -36.92 -15.26 -7.07
N LYS A 210 -38.23 -15.57 -7.15
CA LYS A 210 -39.17 -15.41 -6.05
C LYS A 210 -38.71 -16.12 -4.78
N LYS A 211 -38.31 -17.39 -4.90
CA LYS A 211 -37.76 -18.17 -3.77
C LYS A 211 -36.46 -17.55 -3.20
N ASN A 212 -35.58 -17.06 -4.04
CA ASN A 212 -34.34 -16.37 -3.60
C ASN A 212 -34.66 -15.08 -2.85
N VAL A 213 -35.55 -14.23 -3.37
CA VAL A 213 -35.97 -13.01 -2.70
C VAL A 213 -36.61 -13.33 -1.33
N THR A 214 -37.53 -14.30 -1.23
CA THR A 214 -38.10 -14.73 0.04
C THR A 214 -37.03 -15.20 1.04
N ARG A 215 -36.02 -15.97 0.56
CA ARG A 215 -34.91 -16.42 1.40
C ARG A 215 -34.06 -15.26 1.88
N ILE A 216 -33.72 -14.31 1.00
CA ILE A 216 -32.99 -13.08 1.33
C ILE A 216 -33.68 -12.29 2.42
N LEU A 217 -35.00 -12.04 2.25
CA LEU A 217 -35.82 -11.33 3.23
C LEU A 217 -35.80 -12.03 4.59
N GLY A 218 -35.94 -13.36 4.60
CA GLY A 218 -35.86 -14.17 5.83
C GLY A 218 -34.50 -14.09 6.51
N LYS A 219 -33.39 -14.22 5.76
CA LYS A 219 -32.03 -14.11 6.30
C LYS A 219 -31.72 -12.74 6.91
N LEU A 220 -32.23 -11.68 6.29
CA LEU A 220 -32.02 -10.30 6.72
C LEU A 220 -33.06 -9.81 7.73
N ASN A 221 -34.05 -10.66 8.09
CA ASN A 221 -35.19 -10.31 8.93
C ASN A 221 -35.96 -9.08 8.44
N LEU A 222 -36.19 -9.00 7.13
CA LEU A 222 -36.91 -7.92 6.46
C LEU A 222 -38.35 -8.36 6.12
N ARG A 223 -39.29 -7.45 6.25
CA ARG A 223 -40.73 -7.74 5.99
C ARG A 223 -41.07 -7.79 4.51
N ASP A 224 -40.42 -6.95 3.72
CA ASP A 224 -40.77 -6.78 2.32
C ASP A 224 -39.56 -6.34 1.47
N ARG A 225 -39.79 -6.31 0.15
CA ARG A 225 -38.79 -5.91 -0.86
C ARG A 225 -38.35 -4.45 -0.71
N VAL A 226 -39.20 -3.57 -0.21
CA VAL A 226 -38.86 -2.14 -0.05
C VAL A 226 -37.79 -1.99 1.03
N GLN A 227 -37.92 -2.73 2.13
CA GLN A 227 -36.89 -2.74 3.17
C GLN A 227 -35.52 -3.26 2.66
N LEU A 228 -35.54 -4.23 1.75
CA LEU A 228 -34.30 -4.71 1.13
C LEU A 228 -33.63 -3.61 0.28
N VAL A 229 -34.41 -2.86 -0.50
CA VAL A 229 -33.92 -1.72 -1.30
C VAL A 229 -33.30 -0.63 -0.39
N ILE A 230 -34.02 -0.29 0.70
CA ILE A 230 -33.53 0.70 1.69
C ILE A 230 -32.20 0.23 2.30
N LEU A 231 -32.14 -1.01 2.79
CA LEU A 231 -30.93 -1.58 3.40
C LEU A 231 -29.72 -1.55 2.44
N LEU A 232 -29.94 -1.90 1.18
CA LEU A 232 -28.89 -1.86 0.16
C LEU A 232 -28.44 -0.44 -0.16
N ARG A 233 -29.39 0.53 -0.19
CA ARG A 233 -29.06 1.95 -0.36
C ARG A 233 -28.28 2.49 0.83
N ASP A 234 -28.67 2.15 2.05
CA ASP A 234 -27.97 2.58 3.27
C ASP A 234 -26.57 1.99 3.39
N ALA A 235 -26.30 0.86 2.74
CA ALA A 235 -24.98 0.25 2.69
C ALA A 235 -24.03 0.87 1.65
N GLN A 236 -24.55 1.69 0.72
CA GLN A 236 -23.74 2.36 -0.31
C GLN A 236 -22.89 3.48 0.31
N PRO A 237 -21.71 3.79 -0.28
CA PRO A 237 -20.81 4.83 0.21
C PRO A 237 -21.41 6.24 0.03
#